data_d9bf51f5dcd60b06fad8a1a92a9fcb49
#
_entry.id   d9bf51f5dcd60b06fad8a1a92a9fcb49
#
_cell.length_a   1.000
_cell.length_b   1.000
_cell.length_c   1.000
_cell.angle_alpha   90.00
_cell.angle_beta   90.00
_cell.angle_gamma   90.00
#
_symmetry.space_group_name_H-M   'P 1'
#
loop_
_entity.id
_entity.type
_entity.pdbx_description
1 polymer ?
#
loop_
_entity_poly.entity_id
_entity_poly.type
_entity_poly.pdbx_seq_one_letter_code
_entity_poly.pdbx_strand_id
1 'polypeptide(L)'
;MNRWGFRWVSLVVICAGVTWAQADGGTPAATDSTSAQTADEAFTTRVKTLEEQVVDLKEKIFRTKARLLLLQETVLGGDLSSGARAVIFHRNEMGSQFILESVAYALDGAPIFTKVDTAGDLDKREEFEIFNGRIVPGNHQIAVRMVYRGHGYGIFSYLEGYKFKLQSNQTFNAEGGKVTTVKVVGFEKGGITSDIKDKPAIRYDISSAKDQAINKGGDQAGTPPATETK
;
A
#
# COMPACT_ATOMS: atom_id res chain seq x y z
N MET A 1 20.35 27.05 -23.65
CA MET A 1 21.27 26.70 -24.72
C MET A 1 21.73 25.28 -24.48
N ASN A 2 21.19 24.32 -25.21
CA ASN A 2 21.82 23.13 -25.77
C ASN A 2 20.75 22.23 -26.35
N ARG A 3 20.63 22.36 -27.66
CA ARG A 3 19.77 21.56 -28.53
C ARG A 3 20.55 20.33 -28.95
N TRP A 4 20.06 19.13 -28.68
CA TRP A 4 20.56 17.91 -29.33
C TRP A 4 19.48 17.35 -30.25
N GLY A 5 19.78 17.55 -31.57
CA GLY A 5 19.01 17.01 -32.66
C GLY A 5 19.36 15.55 -32.91
N PHE A 6 18.36 14.74 -33.05
CA PHE A 6 18.47 13.35 -33.53
C PHE A 6 18.29 13.33 -35.04
N ARG A 7 19.39 12.96 -35.76
CA ARG A 7 19.43 12.85 -37.22
C ARG A 7 18.94 11.48 -37.65
N TRP A 8 17.89 11.49 -38.43
CA TRP A 8 17.40 10.33 -39.18
C TRP A 8 18.33 10.13 -40.39
N VAL A 9 18.85 8.92 -40.54
CA VAL A 9 19.57 8.48 -41.74
C VAL A 9 18.63 7.59 -42.53
N SER A 10 18.14 8.11 -43.64
CA SER A 10 17.45 7.36 -44.68
C SER A 10 18.48 6.64 -45.55
N LEU A 11 18.33 5.34 -45.67
CA LEU A 11 19.10 4.56 -46.64
C LEU A 11 18.15 4.13 -47.76
N VAL A 12 18.31 4.78 -48.90
CA VAL A 12 17.66 4.44 -50.16
C VAL A 12 18.62 3.49 -50.89
N VAL A 13 18.14 2.32 -51.26
CA VAL A 13 18.84 1.45 -52.20
C VAL A 13 17.98 1.29 -53.45
N ILE A 14 18.47 1.88 -54.48
CA ILE A 14 17.98 1.73 -55.88
C ILE A 14 18.83 0.58 -56.48
N CYS A 15 18.18 -0.41 -57.04
CA CYS A 15 18.79 -1.26 -58.06
C CYS A 15 17.84 -1.51 -59.18
N ALA A 16 18.08 -0.83 -60.29
CA ALA A 16 17.59 -1.14 -61.61
C ALA A 16 18.55 -2.11 -62.31
N GLY A 17 18.02 -3.00 -63.08
CA GLY A 17 18.84 -3.88 -63.93
C GLY A 17 17.98 -4.82 -64.76
N VAL A 18 17.60 -4.34 -65.90
CA VAL A 18 16.93 -5.08 -67.00
C VAL A 18 18.00 -5.75 -67.86
N THR A 19 17.78 -7.02 -68.23
CA THR A 19 18.20 -7.49 -69.55
C THR A 19 17.40 -8.72 -70.00
N TRP A 20 16.90 -8.60 -71.18
CA TRP A 20 16.22 -9.60 -71.96
C TRP A 20 17.22 -10.55 -72.65
N ALA A 21 16.88 -11.83 -72.74
CA ALA A 21 17.29 -12.71 -73.84
C ALA A 21 16.26 -13.83 -74.06
N GLN A 22 15.70 -13.84 -75.30
CA GLN A 22 14.93 -14.92 -75.86
C GLN A 22 15.83 -15.99 -76.45
N ALA A 23 15.43 -17.23 -76.33
CA ALA A 23 15.60 -18.25 -77.40
C ALA A 23 14.90 -19.58 -77.00
N ASP A 24 13.88 -19.89 -77.73
CA ASP A 24 13.49 -21.09 -78.44
C ASP A 24 13.69 -22.49 -77.82
N GLY A 25 12.58 -23.20 -77.88
CA GLY A 25 12.50 -24.56 -78.40
C GLY A 25 12.65 -25.76 -77.44
N GLY A 26 11.53 -26.47 -77.22
CA GLY A 26 11.66 -27.87 -76.82
C GLY A 26 10.68 -28.33 -75.72
N THR A 27 9.50 -28.75 -76.13
CA THR A 27 8.68 -29.69 -75.31
C THR A 27 9.40 -31.04 -75.29
N PRO A 28 9.49 -31.77 -74.14
CA PRO A 28 8.45 -32.68 -73.81
C PRO A 28 8.06 -32.74 -72.32
N ALA A 29 6.82 -33.17 -72.16
CA ALA A 29 6.13 -33.52 -70.92
C ALA A 29 6.93 -34.40 -69.99
N ALA A 30 6.68 -34.17 -68.71
CA ALA A 30 6.83 -35.00 -67.53
C ALA A 30 7.73 -34.37 -66.46
N THR A 31 7.16 -33.63 -65.54
CA THR A 31 7.59 -33.59 -64.12
C THR A 31 6.66 -32.70 -63.30
N ASP A 32 5.39 -33.13 -63.21
CA ASP A 32 4.42 -32.41 -62.34
C ASP A 32 4.33 -33.00 -60.91
N SER A 33 5.19 -33.97 -60.63
CA SER A 33 5.16 -34.69 -59.34
C SER A 33 6.20 -34.19 -58.32
N THR A 34 7.23 -33.42 -58.73
CA THR A 34 8.31 -33.00 -57.83
C THR A 34 7.96 -31.65 -57.13
N SER A 35 7.13 -30.81 -57.76
CA SER A 35 6.72 -29.53 -57.19
C SER A 35 5.65 -29.68 -56.10
N ALA A 36 4.80 -30.72 -56.18
CA ALA A 36 3.77 -31.00 -55.18
C ALA A 36 4.41 -31.55 -53.89
N GLN A 37 5.43 -32.42 -54.00
CA GLN A 37 6.12 -32.99 -52.83
C GLN A 37 6.91 -31.94 -52.04
N THR A 38 7.56 -30.97 -52.69
CA THR A 38 8.26 -29.89 -52.04
C THR A 38 7.31 -28.89 -51.39
N ALA A 39 6.10 -28.68 -51.94
CA ALA A 39 5.09 -27.84 -51.30
C ALA A 39 4.50 -28.48 -50.01
N ASP A 40 4.25 -29.78 -50.05
CA ASP A 40 3.76 -30.52 -48.90
C ASP A 40 4.82 -30.61 -47.78
N GLU A 41 6.09 -30.81 -48.13
CA GLU A 41 7.18 -30.78 -47.15
C GLU A 41 7.36 -29.40 -46.53
N ALA A 42 7.23 -28.33 -47.31
CA ALA A 42 7.28 -26.98 -46.80
C ALA A 42 6.09 -26.65 -45.91
N PHE A 43 4.91 -27.17 -46.22
CA PHE A 43 3.70 -27.03 -45.40
C PHE A 43 3.83 -27.80 -44.08
N THR A 44 4.25 -29.06 -44.12
CA THR A 44 4.46 -29.88 -42.91
C THR A 44 5.51 -29.27 -41.99
N THR A 45 6.57 -28.70 -42.53
CA THR A 45 7.59 -27.99 -41.75
C THR A 45 7.03 -26.75 -41.07
N ARG A 46 6.21 -25.98 -41.75
CA ARG A 46 5.53 -24.83 -41.18
C ARG A 46 4.53 -25.19 -40.08
N VAL A 47 3.76 -26.26 -40.29
CA VAL A 47 2.85 -26.79 -39.26
C VAL A 47 3.63 -27.23 -38.02
N LYS A 48 4.73 -27.92 -38.17
CA LYS A 48 5.61 -28.33 -37.08
C LYS A 48 6.16 -27.12 -36.31
N THR A 49 6.63 -26.12 -37.02
CA THR A 49 7.16 -24.91 -36.37
C THR A 49 6.05 -24.15 -35.63
N LEU A 50 4.83 -24.12 -36.15
CA LEU A 50 3.68 -23.49 -35.48
C LEU A 50 3.25 -24.28 -34.23
N GLU A 51 3.25 -25.61 -34.33
CA GLU A 51 2.99 -26.49 -33.16
C GLU A 51 4.01 -26.25 -32.05
N GLU A 52 5.31 -26.18 -32.39
CA GLU A 52 6.37 -25.87 -31.46
C GLU A 52 6.22 -24.50 -30.80
N GLN A 53 5.86 -23.47 -31.59
CA GLN A 53 5.57 -22.13 -31.07
C GLN A 53 4.34 -22.11 -30.14
N VAL A 54 3.30 -22.88 -30.45
CA VAL A 54 2.10 -23.03 -29.61
C VAL A 54 2.46 -23.71 -28.27
N VAL A 55 3.31 -24.75 -28.30
CA VAL A 55 3.78 -25.42 -27.08
C VAL A 55 4.61 -24.44 -26.22
N ASP A 56 5.56 -23.74 -26.83
CA ASP A 56 6.39 -22.73 -26.13
C ASP A 56 5.54 -21.60 -25.53
N LEU A 57 4.54 -21.14 -26.27
CA LEU A 57 3.61 -20.12 -25.77
C LEU A 57 2.77 -20.64 -24.60
N LYS A 58 2.27 -21.87 -24.68
CA LYS A 58 1.56 -22.51 -23.56
C LYS A 58 2.45 -22.61 -22.32
N GLU A 59 3.70 -23.04 -22.47
CA GLU A 59 4.64 -23.13 -21.36
C GLU A 59 4.88 -21.76 -20.72
N LYS A 60 5.07 -20.71 -21.54
CA LYS A 60 5.23 -19.35 -21.05
C LYS A 60 4.00 -18.87 -20.29
N ILE A 61 2.78 -19.18 -20.77
CA ILE A 61 1.53 -18.85 -20.08
C ILE A 61 1.44 -19.57 -18.74
N PHE A 62 1.75 -20.87 -18.69
CA PHE A 62 1.74 -21.63 -17.44
C PHE A 62 2.77 -21.08 -16.44
N ARG A 63 3.97 -20.73 -16.90
CA ARG A 63 5.03 -20.16 -16.07
C ARG A 63 4.64 -18.78 -15.51
N THR A 64 4.03 -17.93 -16.35
CA THR A 64 3.54 -16.62 -15.89
C THR A 64 2.37 -16.74 -14.93
N LYS A 65 1.43 -17.68 -15.19
CA LYS A 65 0.32 -17.97 -14.28
C LYS A 65 0.81 -18.46 -12.91
N ALA A 66 1.79 -19.38 -12.90
CA ALA A 66 2.38 -19.87 -11.65
C ALA A 66 3.05 -18.74 -10.86
N ARG A 67 3.77 -17.84 -11.55
CA ARG A 67 4.36 -16.65 -10.91
C ARG A 67 3.32 -15.69 -10.36
N LEU A 68 2.23 -15.47 -11.08
CA LEU A 68 1.12 -14.65 -10.60
C LEU A 68 0.44 -15.25 -9.37
N LEU A 69 0.21 -16.57 -9.35
CA LEU A 69 -0.33 -17.26 -8.19
C LEU A 69 0.61 -17.16 -6.99
N LEU A 70 1.93 -17.34 -7.19
CA LEU A 70 2.92 -17.19 -6.14
C LEU A 70 2.98 -15.74 -5.62
N LEU A 71 2.92 -14.75 -6.51
CA LEU A 71 2.84 -13.34 -6.12
C LEU A 71 1.53 -13.05 -5.37
N GLN A 72 0.42 -13.58 -5.86
CA GLN A 72 -0.87 -13.48 -5.17
C GLN A 72 -0.80 -14.11 -3.78
N GLU A 73 -0.21 -15.31 -3.66
CA GLU A 73 0.02 -15.96 -2.38
C GLU A 73 0.96 -15.14 -1.48
N THR A 74 2.05 -14.58 -2.02
CA THR A 74 2.96 -13.73 -1.25
C THR A 74 2.31 -12.41 -0.82
N VAL A 75 1.47 -11.82 -1.66
CA VAL A 75 0.80 -10.53 -1.36
C VAL A 75 -0.46 -10.74 -0.51
N LEU A 76 -1.23 -11.81 -0.78
CA LEU A 76 -2.45 -12.13 -0.04
C LEU A 76 -2.22 -13.19 1.04
N GLY A 77 -1.23 -14.06 0.86
CA GLY A 77 -0.98 -15.23 1.68
C GLY A 77 0.11 -15.04 2.71
N GLY A 78 0.55 -13.80 2.93
CA GLY A 78 0.94 -13.48 4.29
C GLY A 78 -0.28 -13.77 5.14
N ASP A 79 -0.51 -15.07 5.35
CA ASP A 79 -1.47 -15.64 6.29
C ASP A 79 -2.60 -14.67 6.69
N LEU A 80 -3.72 -14.67 5.95
CA LEU A 80 -4.92 -13.89 6.36
C LEU A 80 -5.38 -14.30 7.76
N SER A 81 -4.95 -15.47 8.24
CA SER A 81 -5.15 -15.98 9.60
C SER A 81 -4.09 -15.50 10.59
N SER A 82 -2.88 -15.13 10.13
CA SER A 82 -1.79 -14.66 10.99
C SER A 82 -1.41 -13.18 10.75
N GLY A 83 -2.17 -12.46 9.94
CA GLY A 83 -1.98 -11.02 9.75
C GLY A 83 -2.05 -10.27 11.08
N ALA A 84 -1.16 -9.30 11.28
CA ALA A 84 -1.27 -8.40 12.41
C ALA A 84 -2.35 -7.34 12.13
N ARG A 85 -2.98 -6.86 13.20
CA ARG A 85 -3.89 -5.71 13.14
C ARG A 85 -3.39 -4.61 14.04
N ALA A 86 -3.39 -3.39 13.54
CA ALA A 86 -3.12 -2.22 14.35
C ALA A 86 -4.34 -1.34 14.48
N VAL A 87 -4.57 -0.85 15.68
CA VAL A 87 -5.58 0.16 15.98
C VAL A 87 -4.88 1.31 16.67
N ILE A 88 -4.96 2.50 16.10
CA ILE A 88 -4.29 3.69 16.61
C ILE A 88 -5.36 4.68 17.06
N PHE A 89 -5.27 5.10 18.32
CA PHE A 89 -6.14 6.11 18.90
C PHE A 89 -5.34 7.36 19.25
N HIS A 90 -5.96 8.50 19.04
CA HIS A 90 -5.54 9.74 19.67
C HIS A 90 -6.35 9.96 20.94
N ARG A 91 -5.67 10.36 22.02
CA ARG A 91 -6.31 10.77 23.26
C ARG A 91 -5.74 12.12 23.70
N ASN A 92 -6.63 13.05 24.02
CA ASN A 92 -6.29 14.37 24.49
C ASN A 92 -6.48 14.44 26.02
N GLU A 93 -5.38 14.49 26.77
CA GLU A 93 -5.36 14.67 28.23
C GLU A 93 -4.75 16.06 28.59
N MET A 94 -4.83 17.02 27.67
CA MET A 94 -4.35 18.37 27.92
C MET A 94 -5.37 19.16 28.72
N GLY A 95 -4.87 20.05 29.57
CA GLY A 95 -5.70 20.98 30.33
C GLY A 95 -6.28 22.10 29.46
N SER A 96 -7.22 22.83 30.02
CA SER A 96 -7.95 23.92 29.33
C SER A 96 -7.08 25.06 28.82
N GLN A 97 -5.80 25.09 29.17
CA GLN A 97 -4.83 26.09 28.69
C GLN A 97 -4.30 25.78 27.28
N PHE A 98 -4.54 24.57 26.76
CA PHE A 98 -4.04 24.11 25.50
C PHE A 98 -5.18 23.59 24.63
N ILE A 99 -5.42 24.21 23.49
CA ILE A 99 -6.44 23.81 22.53
C ILE A 99 -5.76 23.09 21.37
N LEU A 100 -6.19 21.87 21.05
CA LEU A 100 -5.66 21.10 19.94
C LEU A 100 -6.09 21.72 18.61
N GLU A 101 -5.17 22.35 17.87
CA GLU A 101 -5.43 23.00 16.58
C GLU A 101 -5.23 22.04 15.40
N SER A 102 -4.21 21.19 15.45
CA SER A 102 -3.99 20.24 14.36
C SER A 102 -3.27 18.98 14.82
N VAL A 103 -3.57 17.88 14.13
CA VAL A 103 -2.91 16.59 14.29
C VAL A 103 -2.55 16.00 12.93
N ALA A 104 -1.39 15.41 12.83
CA ALA A 104 -0.95 14.65 11.68
C ALA A 104 -0.24 13.37 12.14
N TYR A 105 -0.63 12.26 11.54
CA TYR A 105 -0.09 10.93 11.82
C TYR A 105 0.47 10.31 10.56
N ALA A 106 1.61 9.66 10.69
CA ALA A 106 2.18 8.84 9.63
C ALA A 106 2.58 7.49 10.19
N LEU A 107 2.33 6.43 9.46
CA LEU A 107 2.74 5.06 9.75
C LEU A 107 3.76 4.64 8.69
N ASP A 108 4.95 4.23 9.12
CA ASP A 108 6.06 3.84 8.24
C ASP A 108 6.39 4.90 7.17
N GLY A 109 6.27 6.17 7.54
CA GLY A 109 6.48 7.30 6.64
C GLY A 109 5.30 7.66 5.74
N ALA A 110 4.26 6.82 5.66
CA ALA A 110 3.03 7.13 4.91
C ALA A 110 2.04 7.91 5.78
N PRO A 111 1.52 9.07 5.33
CA PRO A 111 0.52 9.81 6.08
C PRO A 111 -0.79 9.02 6.12
N ILE A 112 -1.29 8.72 7.33
CA ILE A 112 -2.54 7.98 7.54
C ILE A 112 -3.69 8.88 7.98
N PHE A 113 -3.38 9.99 8.65
CA PHE A 113 -4.41 10.91 9.14
C PHE A 113 -3.84 12.32 9.26
N THR A 114 -4.59 13.29 8.78
CA THR A 114 -4.27 14.72 8.98
C THR A 114 -5.56 15.49 9.17
N LYS A 115 -5.66 16.22 10.26
CA LYS A 115 -6.80 17.08 10.54
C LYS A 115 -6.32 18.40 11.12
N VAL A 116 -6.84 19.49 10.57
CA VAL A 116 -6.70 20.86 11.10
C VAL A 116 -8.07 21.30 11.56
N ASP A 117 -8.14 21.79 12.77
CA ASP A 117 -9.37 22.23 13.39
C ASP A 117 -9.40 23.77 13.46
N THR A 118 -10.37 24.34 12.77
CA THR A 118 -10.64 25.78 12.82
C THR A 118 -11.86 26.10 13.69
N ALA A 119 -12.68 25.10 14.01
CA ALA A 119 -13.95 25.24 14.73
C ALA A 119 -13.88 24.87 16.21
N GLY A 120 -12.77 24.26 16.68
CA GLY A 120 -12.62 23.80 18.06
C GLY A 120 -13.33 22.47 18.36
N ASP A 121 -13.60 21.66 17.34
CA ASP A 121 -14.25 20.35 17.51
C ASP A 121 -13.28 19.24 17.88
N LEU A 122 -11.99 19.42 17.53
CA LEU A 122 -10.95 18.42 17.78
C LEU A 122 -10.63 18.34 19.29
N ASP A 123 -10.60 19.48 19.93
CA ASP A 123 -10.31 19.59 21.36
C ASP A 123 -11.43 19.03 22.25
N LYS A 124 -12.68 19.07 21.79
CA LYS A 124 -13.84 18.54 22.51
C LYS A 124 -13.88 17.00 22.55
N ARG A 125 -13.08 16.35 21.72
CA ARG A 125 -13.02 14.89 21.67
C ARG A 125 -11.89 14.40 22.53
N GLU A 126 -12.21 13.71 23.61
CA GLU A 126 -11.19 13.11 24.48
C GLU A 126 -10.42 12.00 23.76
N GLU A 127 -11.10 11.15 22.98
CA GLU A 127 -10.49 10.03 22.26
C GLU A 127 -11.14 9.86 20.88
N PHE A 128 -10.33 9.60 19.85
CA PHE A 128 -10.83 9.25 18.52
C PHE A 128 -9.87 8.30 17.79
N GLU A 129 -10.44 7.46 16.94
CA GLU A 129 -9.70 6.51 16.14
C GLU A 129 -9.00 7.20 14.97
N ILE A 130 -7.72 6.91 14.80
CA ILE A 130 -6.87 7.41 13.71
C ILE A 130 -6.75 6.38 12.60
N PHE A 131 -6.54 5.12 12.99
CA PHE A 131 -6.30 4.03 12.07
C PHE A 131 -6.81 2.72 12.66
N ASN A 132 -7.43 1.89 11.83
CA ASN A 132 -7.87 0.56 12.19
C ASN A 132 -7.76 -0.33 10.96
N GLY A 133 -6.69 -1.09 10.89
CA GLY A 133 -6.42 -1.89 9.71
C GLY A 133 -5.45 -3.03 9.95
N ARG A 134 -5.35 -3.89 8.95
CA ARG A 134 -4.35 -4.94 8.91
C ARG A 134 -3.01 -4.34 8.49
N ILE A 135 -1.96 -4.78 9.15
CA ILE A 135 -0.57 -4.44 8.86
C ILE A 135 0.27 -5.69 8.76
N VAL A 136 1.42 -5.59 8.14
CA VAL A 136 2.38 -6.69 8.06
C VAL A 136 2.93 -6.97 9.47
N PRO A 137 3.07 -8.22 9.89
CA PRO A 137 3.75 -8.51 11.17
C PRO A 137 5.18 -8.00 11.16
N GLY A 138 5.60 -7.40 12.27
CA GLY A 138 6.96 -6.84 12.41
C GLY A 138 6.99 -5.51 13.13
N ASN A 139 8.13 -4.82 12.99
CA ASN A 139 8.35 -3.50 13.61
C ASN A 139 7.82 -2.40 12.69
N HIS A 140 6.98 -1.55 13.26
CA HIS A 140 6.41 -0.38 12.60
C HIS A 140 6.76 0.89 13.35
N GLN A 141 6.85 2.00 12.63
CA GLN A 141 7.12 3.30 13.20
C GLN A 141 5.92 4.22 13.02
N ILE A 142 5.41 4.76 14.12
CA ILE A 142 4.42 5.83 14.09
C ILE A 142 5.12 7.17 14.31
N ALA A 143 4.86 8.13 13.44
CA ALA A 143 5.29 9.51 13.56
C ALA A 143 4.07 10.39 13.82
N VAL A 144 4.17 11.25 14.81
CA VAL A 144 3.07 12.09 15.25
C VAL A 144 3.52 13.54 15.27
N ARG A 145 2.68 14.41 14.74
CA ARG A 145 2.82 15.87 14.85
C ARG A 145 1.52 16.46 15.36
N MET A 146 1.60 17.20 16.45
CA MET A 146 0.48 17.90 17.05
C MET A 146 0.81 19.38 17.17
N VAL A 147 -0.17 20.23 16.99
CA VAL A 147 -0.05 21.66 17.24
C VAL A 147 -1.15 22.05 18.22
N TYR A 148 -0.74 22.49 19.38
CA TYR A 148 -1.63 23.08 20.38
C TYR A 148 -1.52 24.59 20.33
N ARG A 149 -2.65 25.25 20.44
CA ARG A 149 -2.72 26.71 20.65
C ARG A 149 -2.94 26.99 22.12
N GLY A 150 -2.12 27.87 22.68
CA GLY A 150 -2.31 28.34 24.03
C GLY A 150 -3.63 29.13 24.15
N HIS A 151 -4.40 28.80 25.16
CA HIS A 151 -5.58 29.53 25.56
C HIS A 151 -5.26 30.27 26.87
N GLY A 152 -4.96 31.58 26.72
CA GLY A 152 -4.59 32.42 27.84
C GLY A 152 -5.85 32.81 28.65
N TYR A 153 -5.79 32.57 29.96
CA TYR A 153 -6.83 33.04 30.89
C TYR A 153 -6.19 33.70 32.11
N GLY A 154 -6.69 34.84 32.51
CA GLY A 154 -6.21 35.56 33.69
C GLY A 154 -4.73 35.98 33.62
N ILE A 155 -3.94 35.52 34.58
CA ILE A 155 -2.48 35.79 34.67
C ILE A 155 -1.66 35.17 33.55
N PHE A 156 -2.22 34.21 32.82
CA PHE A 156 -1.58 33.50 31.69
C PHE A 156 -1.97 34.07 30.32
N SER A 157 -2.52 35.28 30.24
CA SER A 157 -2.95 35.93 28.99
C SER A 157 -1.83 36.01 27.94
N TYR A 158 -0.55 35.99 28.33
CA TYR A 158 0.60 35.96 27.43
C TYR A 158 0.72 34.71 26.59
N LEU A 159 0.01 33.60 26.93
CA LEU A 159 -0.05 32.39 26.17
C LEU A 159 -1.04 32.39 25.02
N GLU A 160 -1.92 33.37 25.01
CA GLU A 160 -2.97 33.46 24.00
C GLU A 160 -2.37 33.55 22.60
N GLY A 161 -2.80 32.62 21.74
CA GLY A 161 -2.30 32.49 20.37
C GLY A 161 -0.91 31.87 20.20
N TYR A 162 -0.20 31.56 21.28
CA TYR A 162 1.08 30.85 21.18
C TYR A 162 0.87 29.42 20.67
N LYS A 163 1.69 28.98 19.68
CA LYS A 163 1.58 27.65 19.08
C LYS A 163 2.68 26.72 19.58
N PHE A 164 2.27 25.69 20.26
CA PHE A 164 3.13 24.59 20.74
C PHE A 164 3.15 23.49 19.69
N LYS A 165 4.30 23.28 19.06
CA LYS A 165 4.52 22.26 18.05
C LYS A 165 5.17 21.05 18.70
N LEU A 166 4.45 19.93 18.79
CA LEU A 166 4.94 18.67 19.29
C LEU A 166 5.22 17.75 18.13
N GLN A 167 6.35 17.07 18.17
CA GLN A 167 6.69 16.02 17.21
C GLN A 167 7.34 14.86 17.96
N SER A 168 6.89 13.66 17.69
CA SER A 168 7.41 12.45 18.30
C SER A 168 7.31 11.27 17.36
N ASN A 169 8.23 10.34 17.49
CA ASN A 169 8.25 9.07 16.77
C ASN A 169 8.35 7.93 17.78
N GLN A 170 7.60 6.87 17.55
CA GLN A 170 7.60 5.67 18.38
C GLN A 170 7.60 4.43 17.51
N THR A 171 8.43 3.46 17.85
CA THR A 171 8.41 2.14 17.22
C THR A 171 7.58 1.19 18.07
N PHE A 172 6.75 0.38 17.40
CA PHE A 172 5.98 -0.69 18.03
C PHE A 172 6.08 -1.97 17.21
N ASN A 173 5.93 -3.11 17.85
CA ASN A 173 5.92 -4.42 17.21
C ASN A 173 4.49 -4.89 17.02
N ALA A 174 4.15 -5.27 15.80
CA ALA A 174 2.89 -5.89 15.44
C ALA A 174 3.08 -7.40 15.29
N GLU A 175 2.50 -8.16 16.19
CA GLU A 175 2.57 -9.62 16.15
C GLU A 175 1.45 -10.22 15.32
N GLY A 176 1.77 -11.26 14.54
CA GLY A 176 0.78 -12.00 13.77
C GLY A 176 -0.33 -12.61 14.65
N GLY A 177 -1.58 -12.54 14.21
CA GLY A 177 -2.74 -13.04 14.95
C GLY A 177 -3.11 -12.23 16.19
N LYS A 178 -2.51 -11.05 16.37
CA LYS A 178 -2.83 -10.14 17.48
C LYS A 178 -3.26 -8.77 16.96
N VAL A 179 -4.04 -8.08 17.77
CA VAL A 179 -4.37 -6.66 17.61
C VAL A 179 -3.44 -5.85 18.50
N THR A 180 -2.61 -5.02 17.89
CA THR A 180 -1.78 -4.07 18.59
C THR A 180 -2.51 -2.73 18.66
N THR A 181 -2.88 -2.31 19.86
CA THR A 181 -3.51 -1.01 20.10
C THR A 181 -2.45 -0.02 20.55
N VAL A 182 -2.31 1.07 19.82
CA VAL A 182 -1.41 2.18 20.13
C VAL A 182 -2.25 3.41 20.45
N LYS A 183 -2.25 3.83 21.72
CA LYS A 183 -2.87 5.07 22.14
C LYS A 183 -1.80 6.15 22.22
N VAL A 184 -1.98 7.19 21.45
CA VAL A 184 -1.11 8.36 21.45
C VAL A 184 -1.78 9.44 22.29
N VAL A 185 -1.18 9.75 23.42
CA VAL A 185 -1.76 10.64 24.42
C VAL A 185 -1.00 11.97 24.45
N GLY A 186 -1.70 13.05 24.15
CA GLY A 186 -1.20 14.39 24.42
C GLY A 186 -1.50 14.76 25.87
N PHE A 187 -0.49 15.08 26.66
CA PHE A 187 -0.64 15.36 28.09
C PHE A 187 0.28 16.49 28.57
N GLU A 188 -0.02 17.03 29.74
CA GLU A 188 0.84 18.00 30.42
C GLU A 188 1.88 17.30 31.29
N LYS A 189 3.14 17.52 30.97
CA LYS A 189 4.29 17.05 31.75
C LYS A 189 4.65 18.05 32.85
N GLY A 190 5.03 17.55 34.01
CA GLY A 190 5.56 18.35 35.12
C GLY A 190 4.51 18.82 36.12
N GLY A 191 4.93 19.60 37.10
CA GLY A 191 4.10 20.13 38.18
C GLY A 191 3.74 21.61 38.03
N ILE A 192 3.22 22.18 39.11
CA ILE A 192 2.76 23.58 39.16
C ILE A 192 3.90 24.57 38.91
N THR A 193 5.13 24.20 39.24
CA THR A 193 6.34 25.02 39.09
C THR A 193 7.04 24.90 37.74
N SER A 194 6.59 23.99 36.87
CA SER A 194 7.18 23.80 35.53
C SER A 194 6.82 24.93 34.60
N ASP A 195 7.76 25.34 33.72
CA ASP A 195 7.47 26.32 32.69
C ASP A 195 6.36 25.79 31.76
N ILE A 196 5.38 26.63 31.50
CA ILE A 196 4.22 26.26 30.67
C ILE A 196 4.65 25.87 29.25
N LYS A 197 5.74 26.43 28.75
CA LYS A 197 6.27 26.12 27.41
C LYS A 197 6.76 24.66 27.29
N ASP A 198 7.19 24.08 28.39
CA ASP A 198 7.74 22.71 28.43
C ASP A 198 6.72 21.65 28.88
N LYS A 199 5.50 22.09 29.24
CA LYS A 199 4.44 21.18 29.68
C LYS A 199 3.88 20.26 28.60
N PRO A 200 3.59 20.73 27.36
CA PRO A 200 3.02 19.85 26.36
C PRO A 200 3.95 18.71 25.99
N ALA A 201 3.48 17.47 26.12
CA ALA A 201 4.24 16.26 25.83
C ALA A 201 3.36 15.18 25.18
N ILE A 202 4.00 14.17 24.58
CA ILE A 202 3.33 13.03 23.97
C ILE A 202 3.76 11.76 24.69
N ARG A 203 2.80 10.92 25.06
CA ARG A 203 2.99 9.58 25.64
C ARG A 203 2.38 8.54 24.71
N TYR A 204 2.95 7.35 24.68
CA TYR A 204 2.47 6.22 23.92
C TYR A 204 2.12 5.08 24.88
N ASP A 205 0.88 4.64 24.83
CA ASP A 205 0.41 3.49 25.57
C ASP A 205 0.16 2.37 24.55
N ILE A 206 1.02 1.35 24.54
CA ILE A 206 1.00 0.26 23.58
C ILE A 206 0.51 -0.99 24.29
N SER A 207 -0.52 -1.64 23.77
CA SER A 207 -1.05 -2.90 24.25
C SER A 207 -1.27 -3.86 23.10
N SER A 208 -1.05 -5.16 23.34
CA SER A 208 -1.28 -6.22 22.37
C SER A 208 -2.24 -7.23 22.96
N ALA A 209 -3.30 -7.56 22.21
CA ALA A 209 -4.31 -8.55 22.57
C ALA A 209 -4.52 -9.52 21.41
N LYS A 210 -4.92 -10.77 21.73
CA LYS A 210 -5.33 -11.72 20.66
C LYS A 210 -6.50 -11.15 19.88
N ASP A 211 -6.47 -11.25 18.56
CA ASP A 211 -7.58 -10.81 17.71
C ASP A 211 -8.76 -11.77 17.88
N GLN A 212 -9.71 -11.38 18.74
CA GLN A 212 -10.94 -12.15 18.97
C GLN A 212 -11.99 -11.93 17.86
N ALA A 213 -11.73 -11.05 16.91
CA ALA A 213 -12.68 -10.76 15.84
C ALA A 213 -12.78 -11.86 14.78
N ILE A 214 -11.84 -12.82 14.76
CA ILE A 214 -11.87 -13.96 13.83
C ILE A 214 -12.81 -15.08 14.33
N ASN A 215 -13.12 -15.12 15.64
CA ASN A 215 -13.90 -16.21 16.24
C ASN A 215 -15.39 -15.90 16.50
N LYS A 216 -15.90 -14.72 16.13
CA LYS A 216 -17.32 -14.38 16.31
C LYS A 216 -18.22 -14.69 15.10
N GLY A 217 -17.78 -15.58 14.22
CA GLY A 217 -18.57 -16.11 13.11
C GLY A 217 -19.29 -17.43 13.41
N GLY A 218 -19.17 -17.98 14.61
CA GLY A 218 -19.85 -19.21 15.00
C GLY A 218 -20.21 -19.18 16.48
N ASP A 219 -21.48 -19.25 16.77
CA ASP A 219 -22.16 -19.38 18.06
C ASP A 219 -22.55 -18.09 18.80
N GLN A 220 -23.67 -17.54 18.37
CA GLN A 220 -24.68 -17.00 19.30
C GLN A 220 -26.06 -17.54 18.91
N ALA A 221 -26.32 -18.79 19.24
CA ALA A 221 -27.67 -19.29 19.46
C ALA A 221 -27.93 -19.27 20.97
N GLY A 222 -28.87 -18.48 21.35
CA GLY A 222 -29.33 -18.06 22.64
C GLY A 222 -29.37 -19.02 23.80
N THR A 223 -29.26 -18.44 24.97
CA THR A 223 -30.00 -18.87 26.13
C THR A 223 -30.31 -17.62 26.95
N PRO A 224 -31.58 -17.26 27.12
CA PRO A 224 -31.95 -16.16 28.01
C PRO A 224 -31.79 -16.62 29.48
N PRO A 225 -31.33 -15.73 30.39
CA PRO A 225 -31.26 -16.09 31.80
C PRO A 225 -32.66 -16.27 32.38
N ALA A 226 -32.81 -17.40 33.08
CA ALA A 226 -34.03 -17.73 33.85
C ALA A 226 -34.25 -16.66 34.92
N THR A 227 -35.45 -16.14 34.92
CA THR A 227 -36.06 -15.33 35.99
C THR A 227 -36.26 -16.19 37.23
N GLU A 228 -35.48 -15.96 38.28
CA GLU A 228 -35.85 -16.44 39.60
C GLU A 228 -36.75 -15.43 40.30
N THR A 229 -37.98 -15.85 40.46
CA THR A 229 -39.00 -15.23 41.33
C THR A 229 -38.79 -15.70 42.76
N LYS A 230 -38.56 -14.79 43.69
CA LYS A 230 -39.03 -14.89 45.05
C LYS A 230 -39.16 -13.51 45.69
#